data_3586db789ef67469510a4405c845c49e
#
_entry.id   3586db789ef67469510a4405c845c49e
#
_cell.length_a   1.000
_cell.length_b   1.000
_cell.length_c   1.000
_cell.angle_alpha   90.00
_cell.angle_beta   90.00
_cell.angle_gamma   90.00
#
_symmetry.space_group_name_H-M   'P 1'
#
loop_
_entity.id
_entity.type
_entity.pdbx_description
1 polymer ?
#
loop_
_entity_poly.entity_id
_entity_poly.type
_entity_poly.pdbx_seq_one_letter_code
_entity_poly.pdbx_strand_id
1 'polypeptide(L)'
;MKRSEINRYIDEARAFFAEHSFYLPVWVDWTPEEWATKGEECEEIRRNQLGWDVTDFAKGDFMKEGLTLVTIRNGNVKYDKKSYCEKIMFVRENQITPTHFHWKKMEDIINRGGGTLCIKLWKADAEERPTDEPCTVQIDGVTTVVPAGEVLRIEKG
;
A
#
# COMPACT_ATOMS: atom_id res chain seq x y z
N MET A 1 -1.27 13.22 13.35
CA MET A 1 -2.44 13.66 12.56
C MET A 1 -3.70 13.74 13.43
N LYS A 2 -4.59 14.73 13.18
CA LYS A 2 -5.92 14.81 13.82
C LYS A 2 -6.91 13.89 13.12
N ARG A 3 -7.95 13.43 13.83
CA ARG A 3 -9.00 12.58 13.25
C ARG A 3 -9.67 13.21 12.01
N SER A 4 -9.93 14.52 12.04
CA SER A 4 -10.50 15.25 10.91
C SER A 4 -9.60 15.27 9.68
N GLU A 5 -8.29 15.26 9.87
CA GLU A 5 -7.33 15.17 8.77
C GLU A 5 -7.32 13.76 8.17
N ILE A 6 -7.34 12.73 9.05
CA ILE A 6 -7.42 11.33 8.61
C ILE A 6 -8.70 11.11 7.79
N ASN A 7 -9.86 11.58 8.25
CA ASN A 7 -11.11 11.45 7.52
C ASN A 7 -11.03 12.13 6.14
N ARG A 8 -10.47 13.34 6.07
CA ARG A 8 -10.26 14.03 4.80
C ARG A 8 -9.38 13.23 3.84
N TYR A 9 -8.28 12.64 4.32
CA TYR A 9 -7.37 11.83 3.48
C TYR A 9 -8.05 10.56 2.98
N ILE A 10 -8.91 9.95 3.78
CA ILE A 10 -9.74 8.81 3.38
C ILE A 10 -10.74 9.23 2.30
N ASP A 11 -11.43 10.37 2.46
CA ASP A 11 -12.41 10.85 1.49
C ASP A 11 -11.77 11.19 0.15
N GLU A 12 -10.58 11.82 0.17
CA GLU A 12 -9.81 12.11 -1.03
C GLU A 12 -9.39 10.83 -1.76
N ALA A 13 -8.88 9.83 -1.02
CA ALA A 13 -8.48 8.55 -1.59
C ALA A 13 -9.69 7.78 -2.18
N ARG A 14 -10.83 7.79 -1.47
CA ARG A 14 -12.07 7.17 -1.94
C ARG A 14 -12.55 7.78 -3.27
N ALA A 15 -12.56 9.11 -3.36
CA ALA A 15 -12.94 9.82 -4.58
C ALA A 15 -11.99 9.47 -5.74
N PHE A 16 -10.69 9.45 -5.48
CA PHE A 16 -9.67 9.08 -6.47
C PHE A 16 -9.83 7.62 -6.96
N PHE A 17 -10.08 6.67 -6.07
CA PHE A 17 -10.32 5.28 -6.47
C PHE A 17 -11.56 5.15 -7.34
N ALA A 18 -12.65 5.85 -7.00
CA ALA A 18 -13.88 5.85 -7.79
C ALA A 18 -13.68 6.47 -9.18
N GLU A 19 -12.93 7.57 -9.31
CA GLU A 19 -12.55 8.19 -10.58
C GLU A 19 -11.78 7.22 -11.48
N HIS A 20 -10.97 6.34 -10.89
CA HIS A 20 -10.20 5.32 -11.61
C HIS A 20 -10.95 3.97 -11.71
N SER A 21 -12.26 3.97 -11.48
CA SER A 21 -13.13 2.78 -11.56
C SER A 21 -12.71 1.63 -10.64
N PHE A 22 -12.06 1.95 -9.52
CA PHE A 22 -11.72 0.97 -8.51
C PHE A 22 -12.73 1.05 -7.35
N TYR A 23 -13.57 0.02 -7.23
CA TYR A 23 -14.63 -0.04 -6.22
C TYR A 23 -14.18 -0.83 -5.01
N LEU A 24 -14.29 -0.18 -3.84
CA LEU A 24 -13.94 -0.81 -2.57
C LEU A 24 -15.05 -1.76 -2.09
N PRO A 25 -14.73 -2.79 -1.30
CA PRO A 25 -15.73 -3.62 -0.64
C PRO A 25 -16.61 -2.78 0.31
N VAL A 26 -17.90 -3.13 0.39
CA VAL A 26 -18.90 -2.36 1.17
C VAL A 26 -18.53 -2.18 2.65
N TRP A 27 -17.85 -3.15 3.27
CA TRP A 27 -17.45 -3.10 4.67
C TRP A 27 -16.40 -2.03 4.98
N VAL A 28 -15.72 -1.49 3.97
CA VAL A 28 -14.72 -0.41 4.12
C VAL A 28 -15.38 0.89 4.61
N ASP A 29 -16.66 1.05 4.31
CA ASP A 29 -17.43 2.25 4.60
C ASP A 29 -18.40 2.08 5.79
N TRP A 30 -18.40 0.91 6.46
CA TRP A 30 -19.26 0.71 7.63
C TRP A 30 -18.92 1.68 8.76
N THR A 31 -19.95 2.33 9.26
CA THR A 31 -19.88 3.22 10.42
C THR A 31 -19.63 2.43 11.71
N PRO A 32 -19.22 3.07 12.80
CA PRO A 32 -19.14 2.41 14.13
C PRO A 32 -20.45 1.75 14.55
N GLU A 33 -21.59 2.34 14.23
CA GLU A 33 -22.93 1.82 14.53
C GLU A 33 -23.22 0.55 13.72
N GLU A 34 -22.87 0.54 12.44
CA GLU A 34 -22.98 -0.66 11.60
C GLU A 34 -22.03 -1.75 12.09
N TRP A 35 -20.79 -1.41 12.42
CA TRP A 35 -19.83 -2.37 12.98
C TRP A 35 -20.32 -3.00 14.29
N ALA A 36 -21.04 -2.26 15.14
CA ALA A 36 -21.61 -2.77 16.38
C ALA A 36 -22.67 -3.86 16.16
N THR A 37 -23.25 -3.93 14.95
CA THR A 37 -24.22 -4.98 14.57
C THR A 37 -23.59 -6.23 13.96
N LYS A 38 -22.27 -6.25 13.70
CA LYS A 38 -21.58 -7.35 13.01
C LYS A 38 -21.04 -8.38 14.01
N GLY A 39 -21.35 -9.62 13.77
CA GLY A 39 -20.92 -10.78 14.55
C GLY A 39 -19.66 -11.47 14.01
N GLU A 40 -19.61 -12.78 14.23
CA GLU A 40 -18.48 -13.63 13.83
C GLU A 40 -18.30 -13.76 12.31
N GLU A 41 -19.35 -13.52 11.53
CA GLU A 41 -19.29 -13.52 10.06
C GLU A 41 -18.32 -12.48 9.48
N CYS A 42 -17.94 -11.48 10.28
CA CYS A 42 -16.98 -10.43 9.92
C CYS A 42 -15.59 -10.62 10.58
N GLU A 43 -15.34 -11.78 11.18
CA GLU A 43 -14.11 -12.00 11.94
C GLU A 43 -12.85 -11.99 11.08
N GLU A 44 -12.93 -12.40 9.82
CA GLU A 44 -11.79 -12.30 8.90
C GLU A 44 -11.32 -10.86 8.74
N ILE A 45 -12.24 -9.90 8.64
CA ILE A 45 -11.92 -8.49 8.47
C ILE A 45 -11.14 -7.98 9.69
N ARG A 46 -11.62 -8.29 10.90
CA ARG A 46 -10.98 -7.87 12.16
C ARG A 46 -9.62 -8.54 12.36
N ARG A 47 -9.61 -9.86 12.28
CA ARG A 47 -8.43 -10.70 12.55
C ARG A 47 -7.29 -10.45 11.58
N ASN A 48 -7.60 -10.20 10.32
CA ASN A 48 -6.61 -9.98 9.27
C ASN A 48 -6.33 -8.49 9.03
N GLN A 49 -6.88 -7.61 9.87
CA GLN A 49 -6.63 -6.16 9.87
C GLN A 49 -6.91 -5.54 8.48
N LEU A 50 -8.08 -5.87 7.92
CA LEU A 50 -8.52 -5.28 6.66
C LEU A 50 -9.09 -3.87 6.90
N GLY A 51 -8.99 -3.00 5.91
CA GLY A 51 -9.56 -1.66 5.95
C GLY A 51 -8.55 -0.55 5.72
N TRP A 52 -8.96 0.66 6.09
CA TRP A 52 -8.18 1.88 5.92
C TRP A 52 -6.95 1.92 6.84
N ASP A 53 -5.86 2.39 6.27
CA ASP A 53 -4.66 2.79 7.00
C ASP A 53 -4.15 4.13 6.44
N VAL A 54 -3.91 5.09 7.33
CA VAL A 54 -3.42 6.43 6.99
C VAL A 54 -2.24 6.73 7.89
N THR A 55 -1.07 6.83 7.32
CA THR A 55 0.17 6.99 8.08
C THR A 55 1.06 8.11 7.54
N ASP A 56 1.67 8.86 8.44
CA ASP A 56 2.76 9.80 8.17
C ASP A 56 4.12 9.22 8.58
N PHE A 57 4.17 7.90 8.82
CA PHE A 57 5.36 7.18 9.27
C PHE A 57 6.04 7.81 10.50
N ALA A 58 5.24 8.47 11.35
CA ALA A 58 5.70 9.24 12.51
C ALA A 58 6.66 10.41 12.17
N LYS A 59 6.61 10.92 10.92
CA LYS A 59 7.41 12.06 10.46
C LYS A 59 6.75 13.41 10.74
N GLY A 60 5.45 13.44 11.03
CA GLY A 60 4.71 14.65 11.34
C GLY A 60 4.34 15.52 10.14
N ASP A 61 4.67 15.11 8.92
CA ASP A 61 4.33 15.80 7.67
C ASP A 61 3.77 14.79 6.66
N PHE A 62 2.48 14.50 6.80
CA PHE A 62 1.78 13.55 5.94
C PHE A 62 1.82 13.94 4.45
N MET A 63 1.82 15.22 4.13
CA MET A 63 1.80 15.67 2.73
C MET A 63 3.12 15.41 2.03
N LYS A 64 4.22 15.41 2.77
CA LYS A 64 5.56 15.13 2.26
C LYS A 64 5.90 13.63 2.32
N GLU A 65 5.74 13.04 3.50
CA GLU A 65 5.99 11.63 3.75
C GLU A 65 4.73 11.00 4.34
N GLY A 66 4.00 10.27 3.52
CA GLY A 66 2.71 9.70 3.94
C GLY A 66 2.15 8.70 2.96
N LEU A 67 1.14 7.99 3.42
CA LEU A 67 0.44 6.99 2.63
C LEU A 67 -0.99 6.86 3.11
N THR A 68 -1.92 6.76 2.17
CA THR A 68 -3.30 6.31 2.41
C THR A 68 -3.50 5.00 1.68
N LEU A 69 -3.95 3.96 2.36
CA LEU A 69 -4.20 2.67 1.74
C LEU A 69 -5.46 1.99 2.29
N VAL A 70 -5.97 1.03 1.55
CA VAL A 70 -6.93 0.03 2.02
C VAL A 70 -6.33 -1.35 1.87
N THR A 71 -6.26 -2.10 2.95
CA THR A 71 -6.00 -3.53 2.89
C THR A 71 -7.30 -4.25 2.55
N ILE A 72 -7.40 -4.78 1.32
CA ILE A 72 -8.61 -5.42 0.79
C ILE A 72 -8.62 -6.90 1.17
N ARG A 73 -7.48 -7.56 1.06
CA ARG A 73 -7.26 -8.96 1.46
C ARG A 73 -5.94 -9.09 2.18
N ASN A 74 -5.92 -9.94 3.17
CA ASN A 74 -4.70 -10.28 3.87
C ASN A 74 -4.80 -11.72 4.39
N GLY A 75 -3.72 -12.47 4.27
CA GLY A 75 -3.60 -13.79 4.87
C GLY A 75 -3.10 -13.72 6.30
N ASN A 76 -3.51 -14.69 7.08
CA ASN A 76 -3.01 -14.89 8.43
C ASN A 76 -2.65 -16.38 8.60
N VAL A 77 -1.37 -16.67 8.53
CA VAL A 77 -0.83 -18.04 8.57
C VAL A 77 -1.27 -18.87 9.79
N LYS A 78 -1.71 -18.20 10.84
CA LYS A 78 -2.22 -18.84 12.05
C LYS A 78 -3.66 -19.38 11.88
N TYR A 79 -4.46 -18.72 11.03
CA TYR A 79 -5.90 -18.96 10.98
C TYR A 79 -6.41 -19.38 9.60
N ASP A 80 -5.67 -19.06 8.54
CA ASP A 80 -6.08 -19.41 7.19
C ASP A 80 -4.89 -19.84 6.31
N LYS A 81 -5.20 -20.36 5.12
CA LYS A 81 -4.20 -20.80 4.14
C LYS A 81 -3.87 -19.73 3.10
N LYS A 82 -4.44 -18.54 3.22
CA LYS A 82 -4.21 -17.43 2.30
C LYS A 82 -2.78 -16.92 2.46
N SER A 83 -1.98 -17.02 1.43
CA SER A 83 -0.56 -16.65 1.44
C SER A 83 -0.28 -15.29 0.78
N TYR A 84 -1.30 -14.52 0.46
CA TYR A 84 -1.19 -13.23 -0.23
C TYR A 84 -1.91 -12.11 0.51
N CYS A 85 -1.53 -10.87 0.20
CA CYS A 85 -2.18 -9.64 0.61
C CYS A 85 -2.46 -8.79 -0.62
N GLU A 86 -3.62 -8.15 -0.67
CA GLU A 86 -3.98 -7.16 -1.67
C GLU A 86 -4.26 -5.83 -0.99
N LYS A 87 -3.56 -4.79 -1.42
CA LYS A 87 -3.76 -3.43 -0.95
C LYS A 87 -3.92 -2.49 -2.13
N ILE A 88 -4.82 -1.51 -2.00
CA ILE A 88 -4.82 -0.36 -2.89
C ILE A 88 -4.25 0.83 -2.13
N MET A 89 -3.39 1.59 -2.80
CA MET A 89 -2.68 2.73 -2.22
C MET A 89 -2.98 4.00 -3.00
N PHE A 90 -3.15 5.09 -2.28
CA PHE A 90 -3.22 6.43 -2.83
C PHE A 90 -1.99 7.22 -2.39
N VAL A 91 -1.16 7.57 -3.36
CA VAL A 91 0.04 8.38 -3.18
C VAL A 91 -0.17 9.70 -3.93
N ARG A 92 0.01 10.81 -3.25
CA ARG A 92 -0.13 12.15 -3.86
C ARG A 92 1.09 12.52 -4.68
N GLU A 93 0.92 13.50 -5.53
CA GLU A 93 2.05 14.06 -6.26
C GLU A 93 3.17 14.52 -5.30
N ASN A 94 4.40 14.09 -5.57
CA ASN A 94 5.60 14.34 -4.77
C ASN A 94 5.54 13.80 -3.32
N GLN A 95 4.53 13.03 -2.95
CA GLN A 95 4.49 12.35 -1.65
C GLN A 95 5.41 11.14 -1.66
N ILE A 96 6.14 10.94 -0.57
CA ILE A 96 7.15 9.89 -0.44
C ILE A 96 6.65 8.80 0.53
N THR A 97 6.77 7.55 0.12
CA THR A 97 6.78 6.41 1.03
C THR A 97 8.25 6.12 1.37
N PRO A 98 8.64 6.13 2.65
CA PRO A 98 10.03 5.92 3.06
C PRO A 98 10.59 4.60 2.56
N THR A 99 11.89 4.59 2.25
CA THR A 99 12.61 3.37 1.91
C THR A 99 12.52 2.37 3.05
N HIS A 100 12.12 1.15 2.73
CA HIS A 100 11.98 0.04 3.66
C HIS A 100 12.24 -1.27 2.92
N PHE A 101 12.36 -2.38 3.62
CA PHE A 101 12.55 -3.71 3.04
C PHE A 101 11.61 -4.73 3.69
N HIS A 102 11.49 -5.87 3.05
CA HIS A 102 10.68 -7.00 3.53
C HIS A 102 11.51 -8.28 3.59
N TRP A 103 11.46 -8.97 4.73
CA TRP A 103 12.22 -10.20 4.98
C TRP A 103 11.79 -11.40 4.13
N LYS A 104 10.50 -11.56 3.91
CA LYS A 104 9.93 -12.79 3.34
C LYS A 104 8.83 -12.53 2.31
N LYS A 105 8.64 -11.28 1.93
CA LYS A 105 7.55 -10.87 1.09
C LYS A 105 8.05 -10.52 -0.30
N MET A 106 7.44 -11.12 -1.32
CA MET A 106 7.52 -10.65 -2.69
C MET A 106 6.35 -9.68 -2.93
N GLU A 107 6.58 -8.63 -3.68
CA GLU A 107 5.56 -7.65 -4.03
C GLU A 107 5.47 -7.46 -5.53
N ASP A 108 4.23 -7.44 -6.02
CA ASP A 108 3.89 -6.90 -7.32
C ASP A 108 3.33 -5.50 -7.12
N ILE A 109 3.92 -4.50 -7.77
CA ILE A 109 3.50 -3.10 -7.69
C ILE A 109 2.88 -2.72 -9.03
N ILE A 110 1.59 -2.40 -9.01
CA ILE A 110 0.81 -2.10 -10.21
C ILE A 110 0.34 -0.65 -10.13
N ASN A 111 0.72 0.17 -11.11
CA ASN A 111 0.21 1.52 -11.23
C ASN A 111 -1.15 1.52 -11.95
N ARG A 112 -2.24 1.72 -11.22
CA ARG A 112 -3.60 1.70 -11.77
C ARG A 112 -4.05 3.03 -12.38
N GLY A 113 -3.33 4.11 -12.13
CA GLY A 113 -3.67 5.40 -12.73
C GLY A 113 -3.25 6.62 -11.91
N GLY A 114 -3.62 7.78 -12.38
CA GLY A 114 -3.31 9.08 -11.79
C GLY A 114 -2.06 9.72 -12.37
N GLY A 115 -0.91 9.14 -12.13
CA GLY A 115 0.36 9.67 -12.63
C GLY A 115 1.41 8.56 -12.77
N THR A 116 2.64 8.93 -13.08
CA THR A 116 3.78 8.02 -13.12
C THR A 116 4.24 7.71 -11.69
N LEU A 117 4.27 6.45 -11.31
CA LEU A 117 4.83 6.02 -10.04
C LEU A 117 6.36 5.89 -10.17
N CYS A 118 7.09 6.57 -9.29
CA CYS A 118 8.55 6.55 -9.26
C CYS A 118 9.04 5.73 -8.09
N ILE A 119 9.86 4.71 -8.34
CA ILE A 119 10.40 3.82 -7.32
C ILE A 119 11.92 3.79 -7.42
N LYS A 120 12.60 3.75 -6.28
CA LYS A 120 14.03 3.48 -6.20
C LYS A 120 14.23 2.15 -5.48
N LEU A 121 15.14 1.33 -6.01
CA LEU A 121 15.41 0.00 -5.48
C LEU A 121 16.88 -0.14 -5.09
N TRP A 122 17.11 -0.90 -4.03
CA TRP A 122 18.42 -1.33 -3.59
C TRP A 122 18.35 -2.78 -3.12
N LYS A 123 19.40 -3.53 -3.32
CA LYS A 123 19.57 -4.79 -2.59
C LYS A 123 19.99 -4.49 -1.16
N ALA A 124 19.46 -5.25 -0.21
CA ALA A 124 19.92 -5.21 1.17
C ALA A 124 21.06 -6.22 1.39
N ASP A 125 22.08 -5.84 2.17
CA ASP A 125 23.10 -6.76 2.67
C ASP A 125 22.58 -7.57 3.88
N ALA A 126 23.46 -8.38 4.47
CA ALA A 126 23.14 -9.20 5.63
C ALA A 126 22.83 -8.36 6.90
N GLU A 127 23.29 -7.13 6.94
CA GLU A 127 23.05 -6.16 8.00
C GLU A 127 21.89 -5.20 7.68
N GLU A 128 21.09 -5.52 6.65
CA GLU A 128 19.87 -4.76 6.24
C GLU A 128 20.17 -3.37 5.67
N ARG A 129 21.37 -3.14 5.18
CA ARG A 129 21.79 -1.86 4.59
C ARG A 129 21.67 -1.92 3.07
N PRO A 130 21.28 -0.83 2.40
CA PRO A 130 21.30 -0.75 0.95
C PRO A 130 22.73 -0.91 0.40
N THR A 131 22.86 -1.64 -0.71
CA THR A 131 24.13 -1.83 -1.42
C THR A 131 24.11 -1.12 -2.77
N ASP A 132 25.26 -0.96 -3.40
CA ASP A 132 25.42 -0.42 -4.75
C ASP A 132 25.19 -1.48 -5.86
N GLU A 133 24.86 -2.71 -5.48
CA GLU A 133 24.58 -3.77 -6.46
C GLU A 133 23.26 -3.51 -7.20
N PRO A 134 23.20 -3.75 -8.51
CA PRO A 134 21.96 -3.58 -9.27
C PRO A 134 20.91 -4.61 -8.85
N CYS A 135 19.65 -4.20 -8.92
CA CYS A 135 18.49 -5.06 -8.72
C CYS A 135 18.04 -5.71 -10.02
N THR A 136 17.69 -6.98 -9.98
CA THR A 136 17.03 -7.65 -11.09
C THR A 136 15.55 -7.78 -10.75
N VAL A 137 14.70 -7.19 -11.57
CA VAL A 137 13.24 -7.17 -11.39
C VAL A 137 12.54 -7.64 -12.65
N GLN A 138 11.26 -7.96 -12.52
CA GLN A 138 10.38 -8.24 -13.66
C GLN A 138 9.49 -7.01 -13.89
N ILE A 139 9.47 -6.50 -15.10
CA ILE A 139 8.57 -5.42 -15.52
C ILE A 139 7.73 -5.99 -16.67
N ASP A 140 6.44 -6.16 -16.43
CA ASP A 140 5.50 -6.76 -17.39
C ASP A 140 6.00 -8.10 -17.98
N GLY A 141 6.61 -8.94 -17.12
CA GLY A 141 7.17 -10.24 -17.51
C GLY A 141 8.57 -10.18 -18.12
N VAL A 142 9.14 -8.98 -18.32
CA VAL A 142 10.48 -8.81 -18.87
C VAL A 142 11.50 -8.64 -17.75
N THR A 143 12.52 -9.50 -17.71
CA THR A 143 13.62 -9.37 -16.76
C THR A 143 14.46 -8.14 -17.09
N THR A 144 14.54 -7.23 -16.12
CA THR A 144 15.22 -5.93 -16.24
C THR A 144 16.21 -5.76 -15.12
N VAL A 145 17.40 -5.24 -15.44
CA VAL A 145 18.43 -4.87 -14.47
C VAL A 145 18.35 -3.36 -14.22
N VAL A 146 18.13 -2.99 -12.96
CA VAL A 146 18.00 -1.59 -12.52
C VAL A 146 19.18 -1.27 -11.62
N PRO A 147 20.00 -0.25 -11.93
CA PRO A 147 21.08 0.19 -11.05
C PRO A 147 20.55 0.62 -9.68
N ALA A 148 21.33 0.39 -8.64
CA ALA A 148 20.96 0.76 -7.27
C ALA A 148 20.64 2.25 -7.16
N GLY A 149 19.47 2.58 -6.60
CA GLY A 149 19.02 3.96 -6.39
C GLY A 149 18.61 4.72 -7.64
N GLU A 150 18.64 4.11 -8.82
CA GLU A 150 18.07 4.71 -10.03
C GLU A 150 16.54 4.76 -9.95
N VAL A 151 15.96 5.80 -10.54
CA VAL A 151 14.50 5.97 -10.55
C VAL A 151 13.88 5.08 -11.62
N LEU A 152 13.21 4.03 -11.18
CA LEU A 152 12.32 3.24 -12.02
C LEU A 152 10.97 3.98 -12.13
N ARG A 153 10.53 4.22 -13.36
CA ARG A 153 9.26 4.88 -13.67
C ARG A 153 8.25 3.82 -14.12
N ILE A 154 7.14 3.74 -13.40
CA ILE A 154 6.06 2.79 -13.70
C ILE A 154 4.86 3.60 -14.19
N GLU A 155 4.58 3.50 -15.46
CA GLU A 155 3.42 4.11 -16.09
C GLU A 155 2.15 3.31 -15.77
N LYS A 156 0.99 3.90 -16.05
CA LYS A 156 -0.30 3.24 -15.90
C LYS A 156 -0.40 2.01 -16.81
N GLY A 157 -0.70 0.84 -16.23
CA GLY A 157 -0.88 -0.43 -16.92
C GLY A 157 -1.79 -1.43 -16.22
#